data_6626cb9b2ab5618a10964c4dc1119925
#
_entry.id   6626cb9b2ab5618a10964c4dc1119925
#
_cell.length_a   1.000
_cell.length_b   1.000
_cell.length_c   1.000
_cell.angle_alpha   90.00
_cell.angle_beta   90.00
_cell.angle_gamma   90.00
#
_symmetry.space_group_name_H-M   'P 1'
#
loop_
_entity.id
_entity.type
_entity.pdbx_description
1 polymer ?
#
loop_
_entity_poly.entity_id
_entity_poly.type
_entity_poly.pdbx_seq_one_letter_code
_entity_poly.pdbx_strand_id
1 'polypeptide(L)'
;MNKRSMTWSGAACAALLCVAAPASAVDWSDNAISYRYGTRFAEPFNPEHINKHIVAFTHASGYKYGSNYLNLDVLKSDSTDPRNLGSDSGALEGYLLYRHTLDIGALRGQEIRFGKVKGLGLTLGFDVNHKDDVGYNSRKRMLVAGPTLMWDVPG
;
A
#
# COMPACT_ATOMS: atom_id res chain seq x y z
N MET A 1 12.81 57.55 3.45
CA MET A 1 11.55 56.79 3.67
C MET A 1 11.21 56.08 2.36
N ASN A 2 11.56 54.84 2.25
CA ASN A 2 11.35 54.05 1.00
C ASN A 2 10.50 52.86 1.33
N LYS A 3 9.23 52.90 0.95
CA LYS A 3 8.26 51.79 1.14
C LYS A 3 8.51 50.76 0.02
N ARG A 4 9.03 49.60 0.39
CA ARG A 4 9.06 48.44 -0.51
C ARG A 4 7.70 47.75 -0.46
N SER A 5 7.00 47.78 -1.56
CA SER A 5 5.78 47.00 -1.81
C SER A 5 6.15 45.54 -1.98
N MET A 6 5.61 44.70 -1.13
CA MET A 6 5.74 43.23 -1.18
C MET A 6 4.64 42.73 -2.10
N THR A 7 5.03 42.35 -3.33
CA THR A 7 4.15 41.69 -4.29
C THR A 7 4.03 40.22 -3.91
N TRP A 8 2.84 39.80 -3.56
CA TRP A 8 2.49 38.38 -3.37
C TRP A 8 2.32 37.77 -4.74
N SER A 9 3.26 36.93 -5.13
CA SER A 9 3.15 36.10 -6.33
C SER A 9 2.18 34.93 -6.09
N GLY A 10 1.27 34.80 -7.02
CA GLY A 10 0.12 33.92 -6.94
C GLY A 10 0.45 32.44 -6.77
N ALA A 11 -0.34 31.83 -5.91
CA ALA A 11 -0.44 30.38 -5.79
C ALA A 11 -1.00 29.80 -7.10
N ALA A 12 -0.19 29.03 -7.80
CA ALA A 12 -0.63 28.20 -8.92
C ALA A 12 -1.47 27.06 -8.36
N CYS A 13 -2.79 27.15 -8.47
CA CYS A 13 -3.70 26.01 -8.31
C CYS A 13 -3.42 25.01 -9.44
N ALA A 14 -2.71 23.94 -9.12
CA ALA A 14 -2.64 22.77 -9.99
C ALA A 14 -4.03 22.14 -10.02
N ALA A 15 -4.78 22.39 -11.08
CA ALA A 15 -6.01 21.69 -11.37
C ALA A 15 -5.67 20.21 -11.64
N LEU A 16 -5.95 19.31 -10.68
CA LEU A 16 -6.01 17.88 -10.94
C LEU A 16 -7.14 17.66 -11.94
N LEU A 17 -6.78 17.44 -13.19
CA LEU A 17 -7.66 16.88 -14.19
C LEU A 17 -7.98 15.44 -13.75
N CYS A 18 -9.08 15.27 -13.02
CA CYS A 18 -9.72 13.98 -12.86
C CYS A 18 -10.21 13.56 -14.26
N VAL A 19 -9.38 12.79 -14.96
CA VAL A 19 -9.85 12.02 -16.12
C VAL A 19 -10.85 11.02 -15.53
N ALA A 20 -12.12 11.31 -15.70
CA ALA A 20 -13.20 10.35 -15.42
C ALA A 20 -13.05 9.19 -16.41
N ALA A 21 -12.23 8.21 -16.06
CA ALA A 21 -12.28 6.92 -16.70
C ALA A 21 -13.71 6.39 -16.49
N PRO A 22 -14.35 5.78 -17.51
CA PRO A 22 -15.64 5.16 -17.32
C PRO A 22 -15.54 4.22 -16.13
N ALA A 23 -16.32 4.49 -15.08
CA ALA A 23 -16.37 3.64 -13.90
C ALA A 23 -16.94 2.29 -14.35
N SER A 24 -16.07 1.33 -14.64
CA SER A 24 -16.48 -0.05 -14.80
C SER A 24 -17.12 -0.45 -13.48
N ALA A 25 -18.37 -0.89 -13.53
CA ALA A 25 -19.05 -1.33 -12.32
C ALA A 25 -18.20 -2.37 -11.60
N VAL A 26 -18.02 -2.18 -10.29
CA VAL A 26 -17.37 -3.15 -9.43
C VAL A 26 -18.30 -4.36 -9.33
N ASP A 27 -17.85 -5.54 -9.73
CA ASP A 27 -18.64 -6.76 -9.70
C ASP A 27 -18.75 -7.29 -8.25
N TRP A 28 -17.69 -7.10 -7.46
CA TRP A 28 -17.64 -7.43 -6.04
C TRP A 28 -16.61 -6.56 -5.31
N SER A 29 -16.84 -6.32 -4.02
CA SER A 29 -15.86 -5.70 -3.15
C SER A 29 -15.97 -6.26 -1.73
N ASP A 30 -14.82 -6.34 -1.05
CA ASP A 30 -14.71 -6.77 0.33
C ASP A 30 -13.78 -5.83 1.10
N ASN A 31 -14.11 -5.60 2.37
CA ASN A 31 -13.35 -4.74 3.27
C ASN A 31 -13.18 -5.45 4.61
N ALA A 32 -11.97 -5.39 5.14
CA ALA A 32 -11.65 -5.95 6.45
C ALA A 32 -10.85 -4.98 7.29
N ILE A 33 -11.13 -4.97 8.60
CA ILE A 33 -10.27 -4.36 9.61
C ILE A 33 -9.76 -5.49 10.48
N SER A 34 -8.45 -5.53 10.70
CA SER A 34 -7.83 -6.54 11.55
C SER A 34 -6.89 -5.91 12.57
N TYR A 35 -6.75 -6.59 13.71
CA TYR A 35 -5.76 -6.29 14.72
C TYR A 35 -4.85 -7.49 14.90
N ARG A 36 -3.55 -7.23 14.93
CA ARG A 36 -2.52 -8.26 15.15
C ARG A 36 -1.54 -7.77 16.22
N TYR A 37 -1.05 -8.69 17.03
CA TYR A 37 0.02 -8.44 17.99
C TYR A 37 1.13 -9.45 17.78
N GLY A 38 2.36 -8.99 17.73
CA GLY A 38 3.53 -9.84 17.58
C GLY A 38 4.67 -9.39 18.50
N THR A 39 5.49 -10.35 18.96
CA THR A 39 6.45 -10.16 20.04
C THR A 39 7.92 -10.38 19.65
N ARG A 40 8.21 -10.60 18.38
CA ARG A 40 9.57 -10.94 17.93
C ARG A 40 9.88 -10.33 16.57
N PHE A 41 9.53 -9.04 16.41
CA PHE A 41 9.99 -8.34 15.22
C PHE A 41 11.46 -8.00 15.35
N ALA A 42 12.18 -8.10 14.24
CA ALA A 42 13.56 -7.69 14.10
C ALA A 42 13.64 -6.46 13.20
N GLU A 43 14.46 -5.51 13.58
CA GLU A 43 14.76 -4.32 12.78
C GLU A 43 16.26 -4.26 12.48
N PRO A 44 16.67 -3.67 11.34
CA PRO A 44 18.06 -3.45 11.06
C PRO A 44 18.74 -2.67 12.20
N PHE A 45 19.90 -3.14 12.62
CA PHE A 45 20.73 -2.51 13.67
C PHE A 45 20.11 -2.50 15.08
N ASN A 46 19.01 -3.19 15.32
CA ASN A 46 18.41 -3.38 16.63
C ASN A 46 18.44 -4.87 16.99
N PRO A 47 19.26 -5.29 17.99
CA PRO A 47 19.36 -6.69 18.38
C PRO A 47 18.19 -7.17 19.27
N GLU A 48 17.35 -6.25 19.73
CA GLU A 48 16.25 -6.54 20.64
C GLU A 48 15.05 -7.13 19.92
N HIS A 49 14.25 -7.88 20.66
CA HIS A 49 12.95 -8.33 20.19
C HIS A 49 11.90 -7.23 20.41
N ILE A 50 11.35 -6.75 19.33
CA ILE A 50 10.37 -5.66 19.34
C ILE A 50 8.97 -6.23 19.37
N ASN A 51 8.10 -5.70 20.24
CA ASN A 51 6.68 -5.99 20.22
C ASN A 51 5.95 -4.93 19.39
N LYS A 52 5.05 -5.37 18.51
CA LYS A 52 4.26 -4.46 17.68
C LYS A 52 2.77 -4.75 17.76
N HIS A 53 1.98 -3.71 17.94
CA HIS A 53 0.55 -3.68 17.69
C HIS A 53 0.31 -3.21 16.26
N ILE A 54 -0.51 -3.92 15.51
CA ILE A 54 -0.77 -3.65 14.10
C ILE A 54 -2.28 -3.58 13.90
N VAL A 55 -2.76 -2.43 13.44
CA VAL A 55 -4.12 -2.27 12.94
C VAL A 55 -4.03 -2.21 11.43
N ALA A 56 -4.80 -3.04 10.74
CA ALA A 56 -4.82 -3.08 9.30
C ALA A 56 -6.22 -2.82 8.73
N PHE A 57 -6.26 -2.08 7.63
CA PHE A 57 -7.40 -1.99 6.73
C PHE A 57 -7.04 -2.65 5.40
N THR A 58 -7.86 -3.60 4.97
CA THR A 58 -7.71 -4.30 3.70
C THR A 58 -8.95 -4.05 2.84
N HIS A 59 -8.75 -3.72 1.57
CA HIS A 59 -9.78 -3.66 0.55
C HIS A 59 -9.40 -4.54 -0.62
N ALA A 60 -10.34 -5.37 -1.07
CA ALA A 60 -10.24 -6.13 -2.29
C ALA A 60 -11.48 -5.89 -3.14
N SER A 61 -11.31 -5.76 -4.44
CA SER A 61 -12.43 -5.61 -5.37
C SER A 61 -12.10 -6.19 -6.73
N GLY A 62 -13.13 -6.63 -7.44
CA GLY A 62 -13.02 -7.14 -8.79
C GLY A 62 -14.00 -6.44 -9.71
N TYR A 63 -13.64 -6.38 -10.98
CA TYR A 63 -14.43 -5.86 -12.07
C TYR A 63 -14.15 -6.70 -13.32
N LYS A 64 -14.93 -6.49 -14.38
CA LYS A 64 -14.89 -7.28 -15.62
C LYS A 64 -13.46 -7.60 -16.14
N TYR A 65 -12.52 -6.70 -15.99
CA TYR A 65 -11.18 -6.83 -16.59
C TYR A 65 -10.04 -7.02 -15.59
N GLY A 66 -10.34 -7.20 -14.29
CA GLY A 66 -9.30 -7.38 -13.31
C GLY A 66 -9.74 -7.17 -11.88
N SER A 67 -8.75 -6.93 -11.02
CA SER A 67 -8.99 -6.77 -9.58
C SER A 67 -8.06 -5.73 -8.97
N ASN A 68 -8.48 -5.22 -7.82
CA ASN A 68 -7.70 -4.32 -6.98
C ASN A 68 -7.50 -4.95 -5.61
N TYR A 69 -6.34 -4.71 -5.03
CA TYR A 69 -6.03 -5.03 -3.66
C TYR A 69 -5.28 -3.86 -3.02
N LEU A 70 -5.77 -3.41 -1.87
CA LEU A 70 -5.14 -2.38 -1.06
C LEU A 70 -5.04 -2.88 0.37
N ASN A 71 -3.89 -2.68 0.99
CA ASN A 71 -3.71 -2.91 2.42
C ASN A 71 -2.97 -1.74 3.04
N LEU A 72 -3.49 -1.23 4.15
CA LEU A 72 -2.87 -0.21 4.98
C LEU A 72 -2.65 -0.80 6.37
N ASP A 73 -1.40 -0.95 6.77
CA ASP A 73 -1.00 -1.31 8.13
C ASP A 73 -0.54 -0.05 8.89
N VAL A 74 -1.04 0.12 10.10
CA VAL A 74 -0.52 1.07 11.08
C VAL A 74 0.07 0.26 12.22
N LEU A 75 1.39 0.39 12.41
CA LEU A 75 2.15 -0.39 13.37
C LEU A 75 2.65 0.53 14.49
N LYS A 76 2.46 0.12 15.73
CA LYS A 76 2.99 0.79 16.91
C LYS A 76 3.91 -0.18 17.64
N SER A 77 5.19 0.19 17.72
CA SER A 77 6.23 -0.55 18.46
C SER A 77 6.21 -0.21 19.95
N ASP A 78 6.83 -1.06 20.75
CA ASP A 78 7.16 -0.77 22.14
C ASP A 78 8.44 0.10 22.26
N SER A 79 8.89 0.36 23.49
CA SER A 79 10.04 1.22 23.77
C SER A 79 11.40 0.62 23.34
N THR A 80 11.45 -0.67 22.98
CA THR A 80 12.67 -1.30 22.43
C THR A 80 12.96 -0.86 21.00
N ASP A 81 12.00 -0.21 20.35
CA ASP A 81 12.13 0.41 19.02
C ASP A 81 11.69 1.88 19.15
N PRO A 82 12.53 2.76 19.76
CA PRO A 82 12.10 4.06 20.23
C PRO A 82 11.90 5.07 19.10
N ARG A 83 10.88 5.91 19.26
CA ARG A 83 10.58 7.01 18.33
C ARG A 83 11.68 8.06 18.29
N ASN A 84 12.23 8.42 19.46
CA ASN A 84 13.27 9.42 19.62
C ASN A 84 14.28 8.96 20.68
N LEU A 85 15.49 9.51 20.65
CA LEU A 85 16.50 9.26 21.69
C LEU A 85 15.96 9.59 23.08
N GLY A 86 16.03 8.61 24.00
CA GLY A 86 15.54 8.76 25.36
C GLY A 86 14.03 8.74 25.52
N SER A 87 13.28 8.34 24.49
CA SER A 87 11.83 8.21 24.54
C SER A 87 11.41 6.82 25.02
N ASP A 88 10.47 6.75 25.96
CA ASP A 88 9.79 5.52 26.34
C ASP A 88 8.69 5.13 25.34
N SER A 89 8.41 6.00 24.35
CA SER A 89 7.43 5.74 23.30
C SER A 89 8.08 5.04 22.11
N GLY A 90 7.55 3.87 21.74
CA GLY A 90 7.97 3.15 20.54
C GLY A 90 7.65 3.90 19.24
N ALA A 91 8.23 3.45 18.14
CA ALA A 91 8.03 3.99 16.82
C ALA A 91 6.59 3.78 16.31
N LEU A 92 6.17 4.67 15.43
CA LEU A 92 4.93 4.55 14.65
C LEU A 92 5.31 4.34 13.19
N GLU A 93 4.70 3.35 12.55
CA GLU A 93 4.94 3.03 11.15
C GLU A 93 3.62 2.94 10.39
N GLY A 94 3.56 3.53 9.20
CA GLY A 94 2.51 3.34 8.22
C GLY A 94 3.04 2.60 7.01
N TYR A 95 2.39 1.50 6.62
CA TYR A 95 2.73 0.73 5.43
C TYR A 95 1.50 0.59 4.56
N LEU A 96 1.56 1.18 3.37
CA LEU A 96 0.51 1.09 2.35
C LEU A 96 1.03 0.31 1.16
N LEU A 97 0.28 -0.69 0.75
CA LEU A 97 0.47 -1.36 -0.54
C LEU A 97 -0.80 -1.31 -1.39
N TYR A 98 -0.61 -1.21 -2.70
CA TYR A 98 -1.67 -1.31 -3.68
C TYR A 98 -1.25 -2.19 -4.84
N ARG A 99 -2.16 -3.03 -5.31
CA ARG A 99 -2.00 -3.88 -6.49
C ARG A 99 -3.24 -3.78 -7.35
N HIS A 100 -2.99 -3.57 -8.64
CA HIS A 100 -4.01 -3.66 -9.69
C HIS A 100 -3.60 -4.79 -10.64
N THR A 101 -4.44 -5.78 -10.80
CA THR A 101 -4.22 -6.91 -11.70
C THR A 101 -5.19 -6.83 -12.86
N LEU A 102 -4.67 -6.73 -14.07
CA LEU A 102 -5.42 -6.84 -15.32
C LEU A 102 -5.49 -8.30 -15.75
N ASP A 103 -6.66 -8.79 -16.10
CA ASP A 103 -6.85 -10.12 -16.68
C ASP A 103 -6.74 -10.02 -18.21
N ILE A 104 -5.68 -10.63 -18.77
CA ILE A 104 -5.41 -10.58 -20.21
C ILE A 104 -6.47 -11.37 -21.00
N GLY A 105 -6.99 -12.45 -20.43
CA GLY A 105 -8.08 -13.22 -21.04
C GLY A 105 -9.34 -12.40 -21.16
N ALA A 106 -9.76 -11.75 -20.08
CA ALA A 106 -10.92 -10.87 -20.04
C ALA A 106 -10.80 -9.69 -21.00
N LEU A 107 -9.60 -9.08 -21.08
CA LEU A 107 -9.32 -7.97 -22.01
C LEU A 107 -9.43 -8.40 -23.48
N ARG A 108 -9.03 -9.64 -23.79
CA ARG A 108 -9.08 -10.20 -25.17
C ARG A 108 -10.41 -10.85 -25.50
N GLY A 109 -11.32 -10.98 -24.53
CA GLY A 109 -12.57 -11.72 -24.70
C GLY A 109 -12.36 -13.23 -24.95
N GLN A 110 -11.21 -13.77 -24.53
CA GLN A 110 -10.85 -15.18 -24.70
C GLN A 110 -10.29 -15.73 -23.39
N GLU A 111 -10.83 -16.84 -22.92
CA GLU A 111 -10.31 -17.50 -21.73
C GLU A 111 -8.92 -18.09 -22.01
N ILE A 112 -7.97 -17.75 -21.16
CA ILE A 112 -6.61 -18.31 -21.19
C ILE A 112 -6.52 -19.37 -20.09
N ARG A 113 -6.52 -20.64 -20.50
CA ARG A 113 -6.45 -21.77 -19.56
C ARG A 113 -5.43 -22.79 -20.04
N PHE A 114 -4.57 -23.24 -19.13
CA PHE A 114 -3.64 -24.36 -19.39
C PHE A 114 -3.35 -25.11 -18.09
N GLY A 115 -3.69 -26.38 -18.06
CA GLY A 115 -3.61 -27.21 -16.85
C GLY A 115 -4.45 -26.63 -15.71
N LYS A 116 -3.83 -26.36 -14.56
CA LYS A 116 -4.45 -25.73 -13.40
C LYS A 116 -4.42 -24.19 -13.44
N VAL A 117 -3.78 -23.61 -14.44
CA VAL A 117 -3.78 -22.16 -14.62
C VAL A 117 -5.05 -21.76 -15.34
N LYS A 118 -5.86 -20.92 -14.70
CA LYS A 118 -7.15 -20.42 -15.21
C LYS A 118 -7.09 -19.03 -15.80
N GLY A 119 -5.95 -18.38 -15.76
CA GLY A 119 -5.80 -17.03 -16.31
C GLY A 119 -4.36 -16.54 -16.27
N LEU A 120 -4.10 -15.56 -17.13
CA LEU A 120 -2.86 -14.81 -17.19
C LEU A 120 -3.18 -13.33 -17.03
N GLY A 121 -2.44 -12.67 -16.16
CA GLY A 121 -2.63 -11.24 -15.86
C GLY A 121 -1.33 -10.46 -15.86
N LEU A 122 -1.49 -9.14 -15.77
CA LEU A 122 -0.42 -8.19 -15.49
C LEU A 122 -0.77 -7.44 -14.22
N THR A 123 0.10 -7.54 -13.20
CA THR A 123 -0.06 -6.77 -11.97
C THR A 123 0.85 -5.56 -11.98
N LEU A 124 0.26 -4.41 -11.67
CA LEU A 124 0.93 -3.14 -11.42
C LEU A 124 0.59 -2.68 -10.01
N GLY A 125 1.52 -1.98 -9.36
CA GLY A 125 1.24 -1.49 -8.02
C GLY A 125 2.37 -0.68 -7.43
N PHE A 126 2.19 -0.34 -6.16
CA PHE A 126 3.21 0.38 -5.40
C PHE A 126 3.17 0.00 -3.92
N ASP A 127 4.29 0.20 -3.24
CA ASP A 127 4.42 0.15 -1.79
C ASP A 127 4.97 1.48 -1.29
N VAL A 128 4.37 2.00 -0.23
CA VAL A 128 4.84 3.19 0.48
C VAL A 128 4.91 2.87 1.96
N ASN A 129 6.05 3.20 2.56
CA ASN A 129 6.26 3.03 4.00
C ASN A 129 6.85 4.31 4.58
N HIS A 130 6.45 4.63 5.80
CA HIS A 130 7.06 5.66 6.62
C HIS A 130 7.07 5.21 8.07
N LYS A 131 8.25 5.25 8.68
CA LYS A 131 8.48 4.92 10.08
C LYS A 131 9.22 6.06 10.76
N ASP A 132 8.84 6.43 11.96
CA ASP A 132 9.44 7.49 12.77
C ASP A 132 10.34 6.92 13.87
N ASP A 133 11.25 6.03 13.51
CA ASP A 133 12.21 5.42 14.40
C ASP A 133 13.53 6.21 14.41
N VAL A 134 14.18 6.28 15.57
CA VAL A 134 15.49 6.94 15.75
C VAL A 134 16.64 6.14 15.14
N GLY A 135 16.54 4.80 15.14
CA GLY A 135 17.59 3.91 14.64
C GLY A 135 17.44 3.62 13.14
N TYR A 136 16.28 3.17 12.72
CA TYR A 136 15.99 2.79 11.35
C TYR A 136 14.72 3.47 10.83
N ASN A 137 14.86 4.69 10.37
CA ASN A 137 13.78 5.51 9.80
C ASN A 137 13.46 5.05 8.38
N SER A 138 12.66 4.00 8.24
CA SER A 138 12.28 3.45 6.94
C SER A 138 11.38 4.40 6.16
N ARG A 139 11.72 4.64 4.88
CA ARG A 139 10.93 5.45 3.94
C ARG A 139 10.90 4.78 2.57
N LYS A 140 10.30 3.60 2.52
CA LYS A 140 10.20 2.85 1.27
C LYS A 140 9.25 3.55 0.28
N ARG A 141 9.65 3.58 -0.98
CA ARG A 141 8.81 3.92 -2.13
C ARG A 141 9.18 2.97 -3.25
N MET A 142 8.27 2.09 -3.62
CA MET A 142 8.56 1.03 -4.56
C MET A 142 7.41 0.93 -5.57
N LEU A 143 7.74 0.80 -6.84
CA LEU A 143 6.81 0.40 -7.89
C LEU A 143 6.94 -1.09 -8.12
N VAL A 144 5.82 -1.74 -8.39
CA VAL A 144 5.72 -3.17 -8.65
C VAL A 144 5.08 -3.38 -10.00
N ALA A 145 5.69 -4.20 -10.84
CA ALA A 145 5.12 -4.65 -12.11
C ALA A 145 5.56 -6.09 -12.37
N GLY A 146 4.64 -6.94 -12.80
CA GLY A 146 4.96 -8.32 -13.12
C GLY A 146 3.81 -9.13 -13.69
N PRO A 147 4.11 -10.27 -14.34
CA PRO A 147 3.09 -11.21 -14.78
C PRO A 147 2.42 -11.88 -13.59
N THR A 148 1.14 -12.22 -13.75
CA THR A 148 0.34 -12.92 -12.75
C THR A 148 -0.26 -14.17 -13.35
N LEU A 149 -0.07 -15.30 -12.68
CA LEU A 149 -0.76 -16.55 -13.00
C LEU A 149 -1.93 -16.74 -12.03
N MET A 150 -3.12 -16.88 -12.57
CA MET A 150 -4.33 -17.17 -11.80
C MET A 150 -4.53 -18.69 -11.75
N TRP A 151 -4.71 -19.24 -10.56
CA TRP A 151 -4.82 -20.68 -10.35
C TRP A 151 -6.25 -21.08 -9.99
N ASP A 152 -6.63 -22.29 -10.41
CA ASP A 152 -7.83 -22.94 -9.95
C ASP A 152 -7.50 -23.65 -8.63
N VAL A 153 -7.91 -23.04 -7.51
CA VAL A 153 -7.70 -23.59 -6.17
C VAL A 153 -9.00 -24.27 -5.76
N PRO A 154 -9.03 -25.59 -5.54
CA PRO A 154 -10.19 -26.26 -4.98
C PRO A 154 -10.50 -25.67 -3.60
N GLY A 155 -11.76 -25.29 -3.37
CA GLY A 155 -12.26 -24.85 -2.07
C GLY A 155 -12.40 -26.00 -1.07
#